data_d6e01655c7e23fe739e6ed595a34d54b
#
_entry.id   d6e01655c7e23fe739e6ed595a34d54b
#
_cell.length_a   1.000
_cell.length_b   1.000
_cell.length_c   1.000
_cell.angle_alpha   90.00
_cell.angle_beta   90.00
_cell.angle_gamma   90.00
#
_symmetry.space_group_name_H-M   'P 1'
#
loop_
_entity.id
_entity.type
_entity.pdbx_description
1 polymer ?
#
loop_
_entity_poly.entity_id
_entity_poly.type
_entity_poly.pdbx_seq_one_letter_code
_entity_poly.pdbx_strand_id
1 'polypeptide(L)'
;MIKNKFLIYYFLCSFLLSCSISNPLKTNSKISSKDCPRSLILYESRSLELGNAKLELPTDYLLNCYLIEDKGIVEISIDYSLNVLLKEQEENEYLSNFIVFVTDETKQITIDEYKYLKELKIENNDRKFFVFKFNDKIQIDLNTYNSGVRLFFAIN
;
A
#
# COMPACT_ATOMS: atom_id res chain seq x y z
N MET A 1 9.69 68.72 1.11
CA MET A 1 8.55 67.77 0.93
C MET A 1 8.90 66.58 0.01
N ILE A 2 10.13 66.10 -0.05
CA ILE A 2 10.56 65.02 -1.02
C ILE A 2 10.98 63.73 -0.28
N LYS A 3 11.33 63.82 1.01
CA LYS A 3 11.84 62.66 1.78
C LYS A 3 10.83 61.56 2.09
N ASN A 4 9.50 61.87 2.13
CA ASN A 4 8.48 60.87 2.46
C ASN A 4 8.02 59.99 1.31
N LYS A 5 8.29 60.36 0.05
CA LYS A 5 7.88 59.54 -1.10
C LYS A 5 8.83 58.33 -1.33
N PHE A 6 10.11 58.48 -0.95
CA PHE A 6 11.09 57.39 -1.09
C PHE A 6 10.86 56.23 -0.07
N LEU A 7 10.36 56.59 1.12
CA LEU A 7 10.12 55.57 2.16
C LEU A 7 8.90 54.68 1.82
N ILE A 8 7.91 55.24 1.15
CA ILE A 8 6.70 54.49 0.71
C ILE A 8 7.02 53.53 -0.41
N TYR A 9 7.95 53.90 -1.33
CA TYR A 9 8.38 53.02 -2.39
C TYR A 9 9.21 51.83 -1.87
N TYR A 10 10.02 52.03 -0.83
CA TYR A 10 10.81 50.96 -0.23
C TYR A 10 9.92 49.97 0.52
N PHE A 11 8.83 50.44 1.15
CA PHE A 11 7.88 49.58 1.82
C PHE A 11 6.99 48.80 0.86
N LEU A 12 6.68 49.36 -0.31
CA LEU A 12 5.90 48.67 -1.35
C LEU A 12 6.71 47.58 -2.07
N CYS A 13 7.99 47.79 -2.30
CA CYS A 13 8.88 46.78 -2.91
C CYS A 13 9.19 45.59 -2.00
N SER A 14 9.21 45.77 -0.68
CA SER A 14 9.42 44.68 0.27
C SER A 14 8.22 43.73 0.40
N PHE A 15 7.01 44.20 0.07
CA PHE A 15 5.81 43.31 0.03
C PHE A 15 5.68 42.48 -1.22
N LEU A 16 6.38 42.84 -2.30
CA LEU A 16 6.33 42.06 -3.56
C LEU A 16 7.38 40.94 -3.61
N LEU A 17 8.30 40.86 -2.63
CA LEU A 17 9.28 39.78 -2.52
C LEU A 17 8.86 38.64 -1.59
N SER A 18 7.63 38.63 -1.07
CA SER A 18 7.03 37.41 -0.56
C SER A 18 6.62 36.52 -1.75
N CYS A 19 7.60 36.16 -2.57
CA CYS A 19 7.45 34.98 -3.42
C CYS A 19 7.02 33.85 -2.49
N SER A 20 5.76 33.46 -2.61
CA SER A 20 5.26 32.21 -2.08
C SER A 20 6.28 31.15 -2.48
N ILE A 21 7.03 30.65 -1.50
CA ILE A 21 7.64 29.34 -1.61
C ILE A 21 6.43 28.42 -1.69
N SER A 22 5.91 28.22 -2.90
CA SER A 22 5.02 27.12 -3.17
C SER A 22 5.87 25.90 -2.84
N ASN A 23 5.62 25.30 -1.67
CA ASN A 23 6.07 23.93 -1.45
C ASN A 23 5.66 23.19 -2.73
N PRO A 24 6.60 22.54 -3.44
CA PRO A 24 6.21 21.70 -4.56
C PRO A 24 5.18 20.75 -3.99
N LEU A 25 3.92 20.94 -4.37
CA LEU A 25 2.85 20.01 -4.06
C LEU A 25 3.39 18.65 -4.50
N LYS A 26 3.58 17.74 -3.53
CA LYS A 26 3.93 16.36 -3.85
C LYS A 26 2.85 15.86 -4.78
N THR A 27 3.14 15.85 -6.07
CA THR A 27 2.22 15.38 -7.09
C THR A 27 2.25 13.86 -7.07
N ASN A 28 1.44 13.29 -6.15
CA ASN A 28 1.13 11.88 -6.23
C ASN A 28 0.04 11.74 -7.30
N SER A 29 0.41 11.36 -8.50
CA SER A 29 -0.57 11.09 -9.55
C SER A 29 -1.10 9.67 -9.40
N LYS A 30 -2.44 9.52 -9.32
CA LYS A 30 -3.07 8.21 -9.30
C LYS A 30 -2.95 7.58 -10.68
N ILE A 31 -2.35 6.40 -10.74
CA ILE A 31 -2.28 5.58 -11.95
C ILE A 31 -3.67 4.95 -12.19
N SER A 32 -4.08 4.85 -13.43
CA SER A 32 -5.32 4.16 -13.78
C SER A 32 -5.29 2.70 -13.29
N SER A 33 -6.40 2.18 -12.80
CA SER A 33 -6.47 0.78 -12.34
C SER A 33 -6.13 -0.24 -13.44
N LYS A 34 -6.25 0.13 -14.71
CA LYS A 34 -5.86 -0.71 -15.85
C LYS A 34 -4.36 -0.84 -16.02
N ASP A 35 -3.63 0.17 -15.53
CA ASP A 35 -2.18 0.26 -15.63
C ASP A 35 -1.48 -0.23 -14.34
N CYS A 36 -2.25 -0.55 -13.29
CA CYS A 36 -1.72 -1.26 -12.13
C CYS A 36 -1.22 -2.67 -12.53
N PRO A 37 -0.20 -3.21 -11.85
CA PRO A 37 0.30 -4.55 -12.14
C PRO A 37 -0.80 -5.60 -12.02
N ARG A 38 -0.76 -6.59 -12.88
CA ARG A 38 -1.61 -7.77 -12.71
C ARG A 38 -1.23 -8.49 -11.43
N SER A 39 -2.21 -9.04 -10.74
CA SER A 39 -1.99 -9.72 -9.48
C SER A 39 -2.77 -11.02 -9.38
N LEU A 40 -2.21 -11.99 -8.68
CA LEU A 40 -2.77 -13.33 -8.48
C LEU A 40 -2.50 -13.78 -7.04
N ILE A 41 -3.37 -14.60 -6.50
CA ILE A 41 -3.13 -15.31 -5.25
C ILE A 41 -2.53 -16.66 -5.57
N LEU A 42 -1.43 -17.02 -4.90
CA LEU A 42 -0.84 -18.35 -5.02
C LEU A 42 -1.78 -19.38 -4.42
N TYR A 43 -2.20 -20.35 -5.22
CA TYR A 43 -3.24 -21.33 -4.84
C TYR A 43 -2.87 -22.12 -3.58
N GLU A 44 -1.64 -22.60 -3.49
CA GLU A 44 -1.16 -23.40 -2.35
C GLU A 44 -1.00 -22.59 -1.06
N SER A 45 -0.80 -21.28 -1.17
CA SER A 45 -0.63 -20.35 -0.06
C SER A 45 -1.85 -19.45 0.16
N ARG A 46 -3.00 -19.84 -0.35
CA ARG A 46 -4.26 -19.11 -0.17
C ARG A 46 -4.89 -19.38 1.19
N SER A 47 -4.63 -20.54 1.78
CA SER A 47 -5.17 -20.93 3.07
C SER A 47 -4.09 -21.51 3.97
N LEU A 48 -4.24 -21.27 5.28
CA LEU A 48 -3.32 -21.71 6.32
C LEU A 48 -4.11 -22.28 7.49
N GLU A 49 -3.72 -23.49 7.95
CA GLU A 49 -4.27 -24.09 9.17
C GLU A 49 -3.39 -23.70 10.37
N LEU A 50 -3.97 -23.07 11.37
CA LEU A 50 -3.30 -22.67 12.61
C LEU A 50 -4.07 -23.22 13.80
N GLY A 51 -3.70 -24.40 14.27
CA GLY A 51 -4.37 -25.06 15.40
C GLY A 51 -5.87 -25.29 15.11
N ASN A 52 -6.75 -24.60 15.85
CA ASN A 52 -8.19 -24.70 15.71
C ASN A 52 -8.76 -23.71 14.69
N ALA A 53 -7.93 -22.90 14.02
CA ALA A 53 -8.37 -21.94 13.02
C ALA A 53 -7.90 -22.30 11.62
N LYS A 54 -8.73 -21.96 10.63
CA LYS A 54 -8.35 -21.92 9.22
C LYS A 54 -8.40 -20.46 8.76
N LEU A 55 -7.26 -19.97 8.27
CA LEU A 55 -7.14 -18.66 7.64
C LEU A 55 -7.30 -18.80 6.13
N GLU A 56 -7.99 -17.88 5.51
CA GLU A 56 -8.12 -17.81 4.06
C GLU A 56 -7.92 -16.38 3.55
N LEU A 57 -7.17 -16.25 2.45
CA LEU A 57 -7.04 -15.04 1.67
C LEU A 57 -8.05 -15.07 0.53
N PRO A 58 -9.15 -14.30 0.61
CA PRO A 58 -10.16 -14.24 -0.47
C PRO A 58 -9.60 -13.54 -1.71
N THR A 59 -10.27 -13.73 -2.83
CA THR A 59 -9.86 -13.17 -4.13
C THR A 59 -10.30 -11.72 -4.34
N ASP A 60 -11.09 -11.18 -3.43
CA ASP A 60 -11.60 -9.80 -3.44
C ASP A 60 -10.62 -8.84 -2.75
N TYR A 61 -9.58 -8.48 -3.45
CA TYR A 61 -8.64 -7.45 -3.06
C TYR A 61 -8.67 -6.28 -4.05
N LEU A 62 -8.25 -5.10 -3.60
CA LEU A 62 -8.19 -3.89 -4.41
C LEU A 62 -6.76 -3.35 -4.44
N LEU A 63 -6.28 -3.03 -5.63
CA LEU A 63 -5.01 -2.34 -5.84
C LEU A 63 -5.26 -0.88 -6.20
N ASN A 64 -4.53 0.01 -5.54
CA ASN A 64 -4.45 1.42 -5.90
C ASN A 64 -2.99 1.79 -6.13
N CYS A 65 -2.65 2.26 -7.32
CA CYS A 65 -1.29 2.60 -7.71
C CYS A 65 -1.13 4.10 -7.81
N TYR A 66 0.00 4.61 -7.29
CA TYR A 66 0.33 6.03 -7.26
C TYR A 66 1.76 6.23 -7.73
N LEU A 67 1.94 7.09 -8.73
CA LEU A 67 3.27 7.53 -9.12
C LEU A 67 3.73 8.64 -8.17
N ILE A 68 4.89 8.47 -7.58
CA ILE A 68 5.57 9.45 -6.74
C ILE A 68 6.77 9.96 -7.54
N GLU A 69 6.54 10.98 -8.35
CA GLU A 69 7.47 11.47 -9.36
C GLU A 69 8.81 11.94 -8.76
N ASP A 70 8.76 12.66 -7.65
CA ASP A 70 9.96 13.17 -6.97
C ASP A 70 10.90 12.07 -6.47
N LYS A 71 10.40 10.87 -6.29
CA LYS A 71 11.17 9.71 -5.84
C LYS A 71 11.45 8.69 -6.95
N GLY A 72 10.82 8.82 -8.12
CA GLY A 72 10.92 7.84 -9.19
C GLY A 72 10.41 6.45 -8.79
N ILE A 73 9.35 6.39 -7.97
CA ILE A 73 8.75 5.14 -7.50
C ILE A 73 7.25 5.09 -7.78
N VAL A 74 6.74 3.87 -7.88
CA VAL A 74 5.31 3.58 -7.85
C VAL A 74 4.97 2.96 -6.50
N GLU A 75 4.08 3.61 -5.74
CA GLU A 75 3.50 3.06 -4.52
C GLU A 75 2.22 2.31 -4.88
N ILE A 76 2.11 1.06 -4.45
CA ILE A 76 0.93 0.22 -4.62
C ILE A 76 0.32 -0.05 -3.25
N SER A 77 -0.89 0.46 -3.02
CA SER A 77 -1.69 0.16 -1.84
C SER A 77 -2.56 -1.06 -2.13
N ILE A 78 -2.52 -2.04 -1.24
CA ILE A 78 -3.21 -3.32 -1.34
C ILE A 78 -4.24 -3.39 -0.24
N ASP A 79 -5.52 -3.25 -0.58
CA ASP A 79 -6.64 -3.46 0.34
C ASP A 79 -7.12 -4.89 0.21
N TYR A 80 -7.09 -5.65 1.30
CA TYR A 80 -7.50 -7.05 1.31
C TYR A 80 -8.10 -7.44 2.66
N SER A 81 -8.68 -8.64 2.71
CA SER A 81 -9.16 -9.23 3.96
C SER A 81 -8.50 -10.59 4.22
N LEU A 82 -8.45 -10.99 5.49
CA LEU A 82 -8.20 -12.35 5.92
C LEU A 82 -9.45 -12.88 6.59
N ASN A 83 -9.94 -14.00 6.11
CA ASN A 83 -11.04 -14.72 6.72
C ASN A 83 -10.51 -15.74 7.71
N VAL A 84 -11.08 -15.79 8.90
CA VAL A 84 -10.72 -16.77 9.92
C VAL A 84 -11.95 -17.61 10.23
N LEU A 85 -11.83 -18.92 10.06
CA LEU A 85 -12.84 -19.90 10.44
C LEU A 85 -12.33 -20.72 11.62
N LEU A 86 -13.01 -20.64 12.76
CA LEU A 86 -12.70 -21.43 13.95
C LEU A 86 -13.40 -22.79 13.91
N LYS A 87 -12.69 -23.85 14.27
CA LYS A 87 -13.26 -25.20 14.49
C LYS A 87 -14.02 -25.22 15.82
N GLU A 88 -13.44 -24.60 16.84
CA GLU A 88 -14.00 -24.46 18.18
C GLU A 88 -14.01 -22.99 18.60
N GLN A 89 -14.90 -22.63 19.51
CA GLN A 89 -15.00 -21.26 20.04
C GLN A 89 -14.00 -21.09 21.16
N GLU A 90 -12.93 -20.39 20.92
CA GLU A 90 -11.90 -20.05 21.89
C GLU A 90 -11.40 -18.62 21.65
N GLU A 91 -11.05 -17.95 22.76
CA GLU A 91 -10.26 -16.74 22.71
C GLU A 91 -8.84 -17.09 22.26
N ASN A 92 -8.41 -16.55 21.15
CA ASN A 92 -7.07 -16.81 20.65
C ASN A 92 -6.51 -15.64 19.84
N GLU A 93 -5.20 -15.60 19.84
CA GLU A 93 -4.42 -14.72 18.99
C GLU A 93 -3.69 -15.55 17.93
N TYR A 94 -3.88 -15.23 16.68
CA TYR A 94 -3.21 -15.89 15.57
C TYR A 94 -2.25 -14.94 14.89
N LEU A 95 -1.09 -15.46 14.52
CA LEU A 95 -0.08 -14.73 13.76
C LEU A 95 0.02 -15.34 12.36
N SER A 96 0.00 -14.50 11.36
CA SER A 96 0.19 -14.91 9.97
C SER A 96 0.98 -13.84 9.23
N ASN A 97 1.79 -14.24 8.25
CA ASN A 97 2.40 -13.29 7.33
C ASN A 97 1.55 -13.19 6.07
N PHE A 98 1.24 -11.97 5.67
CA PHE A 98 0.83 -11.68 4.30
C PHE A 98 2.08 -11.36 3.50
N ILE A 99 2.28 -12.06 2.38
CA ILE A 99 3.48 -11.98 1.56
C ILE A 99 3.10 -11.49 0.17
N VAL A 100 3.85 -10.51 -0.31
CA VAL A 100 3.74 -9.99 -1.68
C VAL A 100 5.04 -10.26 -2.42
N PHE A 101 4.99 -11.08 -3.44
CA PHE A 101 6.10 -11.29 -4.36
C PHE A 101 5.92 -10.37 -5.56
N VAL A 102 6.97 -9.63 -5.88
CA VAL A 102 7.09 -8.83 -7.10
C VAL A 102 7.92 -9.62 -8.11
N THR A 103 7.35 -9.92 -9.25
CA THR A 103 8.04 -10.70 -10.29
C THR A 103 8.17 -9.91 -11.58
N ASP A 104 9.27 -10.12 -12.30
CA ASP A 104 9.43 -9.64 -13.67
C ASP A 104 8.48 -10.44 -14.59
N GLU A 105 7.59 -9.75 -15.31
CA GLU A 105 6.58 -10.39 -16.15
C GLU A 105 7.20 -11.16 -17.31
N THR A 106 8.36 -10.73 -17.82
CA THR A 106 9.05 -11.32 -18.97
C THR A 106 9.95 -12.48 -18.58
N LYS A 107 10.71 -12.33 -17.49
CA LYS A 107 11.71 -13.32 -17.03
C LYS A 107 11.14 -14.36 -16.07
N GLN A 108 9.95 -14.08 -15.50
CA GLN A 108 9.29 -14.96 -14.51
C GLN A 108 10.14 -15.23 -13.26
N ILE A 109 10.98 -14.26 -12.88
CA ILE A 109 11.80 -14.32 -11.68
C ILE A 109 11.26 -13.35 -10.62
N THR A 110 11.36 -13.74 -9.35
CA THR A 110 11.06 -12.83 -8.23
C THR A 110 12.14 -11.76 -8.14
N ILE A 111 11.72 -10.51 -8.16
CA ILE A 111 12.59 -9.33 -8.05
C ILE A 111 12.66 -8.87 -6.60
N ASP A 112 11.51 -8.92 -5.90
CA ASP A 112 11.38 -8.44 -4.54
C ASP A 112 10.31 -9.20 -3.76
N GLU A 113 10.38 -9.17 -2.42
CA GLU A 113 9.46 -9.83 -1.52
C GLU A 113 9.18 -8.94 -0.31
N TYR A 114 7.90 -8.68 -0.04
CA TYR A 114 7.43 -7.93 1.11
C TYR A 114 6.66 -8.85 2.06
N LYS A 115 6.98 -8.79 3.36
CA LYS A 115 6.31 -9.57 4.41
C LYS A 115 5.68 -8.66 5.45
N TYR A 116 4.41 -8.90 5.74
CA TYR A 116 3.63 -8.16 6.72
C TYR A 116 3.08 -9.11 7.76
N LEU A 117 3.58 -9.02 8.98
CA LEU A 117 3.04 -9.78 10.11
C LEU A 117 1.65 -9.24 10.46
N LYS A 118 0.68 -10.13 10.56
CA LYS A 118 -0.70 -9.84 10.93
C LYS A 118 -1.06 -10.54 12.23
N GLU A 119 -1.49 -9.74 13.20
CA GLU A 119 -2.03 -10.20 14.47
C GLU A 119 -3.56 -10.22 14.36
N LEU A 120 -4.15 -11.38 14.57
CA LEU A 120 -5.59 -11.62 14.46
C LEU A 120 -6.11 -11.97 15.85
N LYS A 121 -6.64 -10.96 16.57
CA LYS A 121 -7.18 -11.14 17.93
C LYS A 121 -8.66 -11.47 17.84
N ILE A 122 -9.04 -12.62 18.36
CA ILE A 122 -10.41 -13.09 18.43
C ILE A 122 -10.83 -13.12 19.89
N GLU A 123 -11.73 -12.20 20.23
CA GLU A 123 -12.37 -12.18 21.53
C GLU A 123 -13.45 -13.28 21.61
N ASN A 124 -13.69 -13.78 22.83
CA ASN A 124 -14.68 -14.81 23.06
C ASN A 124 -16.08 -14.31 22.67
N ASN A 125 -16.62 -14.88 21.62
CA ASN A 125 -18.00 -14.64 21.17
C ASN A 125 -18.55 -15.91 20.50
N ASP A 126 -19.85 -15.95 20.29
CA ASP A 126 -20.56 -17.10 19.71
C ASP A 126 -20.30 -17.29 18.19
N ARG A 127 -19.44 -16.48 17.59
CA ARG A 127 -19.16 -16.55 16.15
C ARG A 127 -17.97 -17.48 15.88
N LYS A 128 -18.04 -18.18 14.77
CA LYS A 128 -16.95 -19.02 14.24
C LYS A 128 -16.28 -18.42 13.01
N PHE A 129 -16.80 -17.34 12.48
CA PHE A 129 -16.28 -16.72 11.27
C PHE A 129 -16.00 -15.23 11.52
N PHE A 130 -14.80 -14.81 11.16
CA PHE A 130 -14.31 -13.44 11.31
C PHE A 130 -13.67 -12.97 10.03
N VAL A 131 -13.78 -11.66 9.77
CA VAL A 131 -13.15 -11.00 8.62
C VAL A 131 -12.30 -9.85 9.15
N PHE A 132 -11.01 -9.94 8.94
CA PHE A 132 -10.04 -8.89 9.26
C PHE A 132 -9.63 -8.16 7.99
N LYS A 133 -9.75 -6.83 7.98
CA LYS A 133 -9.40 -5.99 6.83
C LYS A 133 -8.06 -5.33 7.06
N PHE A 134 -7.24 -5.32 6.03
CA PHE A 134 -5.90 -4.75 6.04
C PHE A 134 -5.66 -3.86 4.83
N ASN A 135 -4.73 -2.93 5.00
CA ASN A 135 -4.17 -2.13 3.93
C ASN A 135 -2.65 -2.13 4.09
N ASP A 136 -1.96 -2.68 3.12
CA ASP A 136 -0.50 -2.67 3.07
C ASP A 136 -0.01 -1.93 1.83
N LYS A 137 1.24 -1.49 1.85
CA LYS A 137 1.82 -0.71 0.77
C LYS A 137 3.18 -1.26 0.40
N ILE A 138 3.40 -1.43 -0.90
CA ILE A 138 4.71 -1.72 -1.46
C ILE A 138 5.19 -0.56 -2.33
N GLN A 139 6.48 -0.46 -2.54
CA GLN A 139 7.09 0.57 -3.38
C GLN A 139 8.00 -0.10 -4.38
N ILE A 140 7.79 0.20 -5.65
CA ILE A 140 8.56 -0.36 -6.77
C ILE A 140 9.25 0.79 -7.50
N ASP A 141 10.53 0.62 -7.82
CA ASP A 141 11.24 1.57 -8.67
C ASP A 141 10.53 1.73 -10.02
N LEU A 142 10.45 2.97 -10.53
CA LEU A 142 9.71 3.30 -11.74
C LEU A 142 10.23 2.56 -12.98
N ASN A 143 11.55 2.35 -13.09
CA ASN A 143 12.10 1.62 -14.23
C ASN A 143 11.71 0.14 -14.15
N THR A 144 11.77 -0.45 -12.96
CA THR A 144 11.30 -1.82 -12.70
C THR A 144 9.82 -1.96 -13.02
N TYR A 145 9.00 -1.00 -12.57
CA TYR A 145 7.57 -0.97 -12.88
C TYR A 145 7.31 -0.92 -14.40
N ASN A 146 8.01 -0.05 -15.10
CA ASN A 146 7.87 0.14 -16.56
C ASN A 146 8.40 -1.06 -17.38
N SER A 147 9.28 -1.89 -16.82
CA SER A 147 9.72 -3.14 -17.48
C SER A 147 8.65 -4.22 -17.49
N GLY A 148 7.58 -4.03 -16.74
CA GLY A 148 6.48 -4.98 -16.56
C GLY A 148 6.66 -5.88 -15.35
N VAL A 149 5.78 -5.69 -14.36
CA VAL A 149 5.78 -6.48 -13.13
C VAL A 149 4.44 -7.16 -12.91
N ARG A 150 4.47 -8.28 -12.19
CA ARG A 150 3.31 -9.01 -11.71
C ARG A 150 3.43 -9.24 -10.21
N LEU A 151 2.30 -9.17 -9.51
CA LEU A 151 2.25 -9.39 -8.07
C LEU A 151 1.65 -10.77 -7.78
N PHE A 152 2.23 -11.47 -6.81
CA PHE A 152 1.65 -12.69 -6.26
C PHE A 152 1.47 -12.54 -4.76
N PHE A 153 0.31 -12.97 -4.27
CA PHE A 153 -0.05 -12.88 -2.86
C PHE A 153 -0.12 -14.26 -2.23
N ALA A 154 0.36 -14.36 -1.00
CA ALA A 154 0.38 -15.57 -0.20
C ALA A 154 0.15 -15.25 1.27
N ILE A 155 -0.28 -16.26 2.04
CA ILE A 155 -0.25 -16.26 3.52
C ILE A 155 0.59 -17.44 4.01
N ASN A 156 1.32 -17.20 5.12
CA ASN A 156 2.20 -18.19 5.75
C ASN A 156 2.25 -18.00 7.28
#